data_48467bc2dca0895d7ec6f8bfb0279ecf
#
_entry.id   48467bc2dca0895d7ec6f8bfb0279ecf
#
_cell.length_a   1.000
_cell.length_b   1.000
_cell.length_c   1.000
_cell.angle_alpha   90.00
_cell.angle_beta   90.00
_cell.angle_gamma   90.00
#
_symmetry.space_group_name_H-M   'P 1'
#
loop_
_entity.id
_entity.type
_entity.pdbx_description
1 polymer ?
#
loop_
_entity_poly.entity_id
_entity_poly.type
_entity_poly.pdbx_seq_one_letter_code
_entity_poly.pdbx_strand_id
1 'polypeptide(L)'
;MSLSIYQLENGKWRADLIAFNQRKSKTFKSKNDAKRWSETQEREFFLNFSTKQALNNKIVLTVEEALTRYMNEVSRYKKTAKKEIQRLKYYQNNLPFVDWPLINYRSEYLKQWESLVMNRTIRPLSAASVLRDYSTLSAFFNWCRRDKGWIDFNPVENLRKPKKPEHRERRIEIDELQSILTALKYTPGTVPNSKMQEVGLIWLIAMATGMRSGEIVNRPLSDVFIEKRFIRLPDTKNGSSRNVPLDDFALQLWTLAIKIDRKNSPKVFTISDGSRDTLFRKARKAAGLENSDLTFHDSRHEAASLMARRIKNALTLCKIFGWKDPKQALIYYNPTNDEILEELNISPGLSRLIA
;
A
#
# COMPACT_ATOMS: atom_id res chain seq x y z
N MET A 1 -1.26 24.37 26.07
CA MET A 1 -2.72 24.48 26.15
C MET A 1 -3.24 23.36 27.03
N SER A 2 -4.12 23.66 27.99
CA SER A 2 -4.72 22.70 28.91
C SER A 2 -6.24 22.87 28.88
N LEU A 3 -6.95 21.76 28.66
CA LEU A 3 -8.40 21.70 28.74
C LEU A 3 -8.80 20.72 29.84
N SER A 4 -9.63 21.12 30.76
CA SER A 4 -10.21 20.24 31.77
C SER A 4 -11.74 20.40 31.81
N ILE A 5 -12.44 19.27 31.82
CA ILE A 5 -13.90 19.20 31.96
C ILE A 5 -14.20 18.28 33.14
N TYR A 6 -14.82 18.83 34.18
CA TYR A 6 -15.12 18.10 35.42
C TYR A 6 -16.49 18.45 35.97
N GLN A 7 -17.04 17.59 36.78
CA GLN A 7 -18.31 17.82 37.44
C GLN A 7 -18.11 18.50 38.78
N LEU A 8 -18.91 19.52 39.05
CA LEU A 8 -18.96 20.24 40.33
C LEU A 8 -19.88 19.50 41.32
N GLU A 9 -19.71 19.76 42.61
CA GLU A 9 -20.54 19.20 43.69
C GLU A 9 -22.04 19.42 43.50
N ASN A 10 -22.41 20.54 42.85
CA ASN A 10 -23.82 20.86 42.53
C ASN A 10 -24.34 20.16 41.27
N GLY A 11 -23.64 19.12 40.76
CA GLY A 11 -24.03 18.32 39.63
C GLY A 11 -23.80 18.97 38.24
N LYS A 12 -23.42 20.25 38.19
CA LYS A 12 -23.13 20.95 36.92
C LYS A 12 -21.73 20.62 36.41
N TRP A 13 -21.52 20.77 35.12
CA TRP A 13 -20.23 20.51 34.46
C TRP A 13 -19.48 21.83 34.22
N ARG A 14 -18.21 21.88 34.60
CA ARG A 14 -17.33 23.01 34.35
C ARG A 14 -16.28 22.65 33.31
N ALA A 15 -16.11 23.53 32.30
CA ALA A 15 -15.04 23.50 31.36
C ALA A 15 -14.08 24.67 31.64
N ASP A 16 -12.80 24.36 31.83
CA ASP A 16 -11.69 25.29 31.99
C ASP A 16 -10.73 25.12 30.84
N LEU A 17 -10.50 26.18 30.09
CA LEU A 17 -9.55 26.24 28.98
C LEU A 17 -8.45 27.26 29.30
N ILE A 18 -7.22 26.82 29.32
CA ILE A 18 -6.03 27.66 29.48
C ILE A 18 -5.18 27.55 28.21
N ALA A 19 -5.04 28.67 27.50
CA ALA A 19 -4.22 28.75 26.30
C ALA A 19 -3.54 30.10 26.19
N PHE A 20 -2.25 30.15 25.82
CA PHE A 20 -1.51 31.39 25.53
C PHE A 20 -1.62 32.46 26.65
N ASN A 21 -1.45 32.04 27.91
CA ASN A 21 -1.60 32.90 29.12
C ASN A 21 -3.02 33.51 29.33
N GLN A 22 -4.03 32.96 28.67
CA GLN A 22 -5.42 33.31 28.89
C GLN A 22 -6.20 32.12 29.43
N ARG A 23 -7.12 32.38 30.37
CA ARG A 23 -8.03 31.37 30.92
C ARG A 23 -9.46 31.78 30.63
N LYS A 24 -10.23 30.81 30.04
CA LYS A 24 -11.69 30.94 29.94
C LYS A 24 -12.32 29.75 30.64
N SER A 25 -13.36 30.00 31.43
CA SER A 25 -14.12 28.96 32.11
C SER A 25 -15.61 29.23 32.02
N LYS A 26 -16.41 28.16 31.91
CA LYS A 26 -17.86 28.23 31.88
C LYS A 26 -18.48 26.96 32.44
N THR A 27 -19.66 27.11 33.07
CA THR A 27 -20.40 26.01 33.71
C THR A 27 -21.64 25.68 32.88
N PHE A 28 -21.96 24.39 32.76
CA PHE A 28 -23.03 23.84 31.92
C PHE A 28 -23.88 22.84 32.70
N LYS A 29 -25.10 22.58 32.19
CA LYS A 29 -25.99 21.55 32.74
C LYS A 29 -25.61 20.15 32.28
N SER A 30 -24.99 20.03 31.11
CA SER A 30 -24.55 18.71 30.56
C SER A 30 -23.06 18.70 30.20
N LYS A 31 -22.47 17.51 30.22
CA LYS A 31 -21.08 17.27 29.81
C LYS A 31 -20.88 17.56 28.33
N ASN A 32 -21.89 17.26 27.51
CA ASN A 32 -21.82 17.48 26.06
C ASN A 32 -21.77 18.96 25.70
N ASP A 33 -22.54 19.79 26.42
CA ASP A 33 -22.51 21.26 26.21
C ASP A 33 -21.19 21.86 26.65
N ALA A 34 -20.60 21.35 27.73
CA ALA A 34 -19.29 21.77 28.19
C ALA A 34 -18.21 21.41 27.13
N LYS A 35 -18.32 20.23 26.52
CA LYS A 35 -17.42 19.80 25.47
C LYS A 35 -17.54 20.63 24.19
N ARG A 36 -18.77 20.87 23.69
CA ARG A 36 -19.01 21.71 22.50
C ARG A 36 -18.50 23.14 22.70
N TRP A 37 -18.76 23.73 23.89
CA TRP A 37 -18.26 25.06 24.20
C TRP A 37 -16.73 25.08 24.22
N SER A 38 -16.08 24.10 24.81
CA SER A 38 -14.63 24.06 24.87
C SER A 38 -14.00 23.94 23.48
N GLU A 39 -14.57 23.13 22.59
CA GLU A 39 -14.15 23.02 21.20
C GLU A 39 -14.30 24.36 20.44
N THR A 40 -15.41 25.07 20.68
CA THR A 40 -15.63 26.38 20.07
C THR A 40 -14.63 27.41 20.58
N GLN A 41 -14.40 27.47 21.91
CA GLN A 41 -13.44 28.41 22.51
C GLN A 41 -12.00 28.09 22.11
N GLU A 42 -11.64 26.81 22.00
CA GLU A 42 -10.36 26.37 21.51
C GLU A 42 -10.11 26.90 20.08
N ARG A 43 -11.12 26.77 19.21
CA ARG A 43 -11.09 27.33 17.85
C ARG A 43 -10.91 28.84 17.83
N GLU A 44 -11.66 29.59 18.66
CA GLU A 44 -11.52 31.04 18.78
C GLU A 44 -10.13 31.46 19.28
N PHE A 45 -9.57 30.77 20.27
CA PHE A 45 -8.22 31.05 20.75
C PHE A 45 -7.17 30.87 19.67
N PHE A 46 -7.30 29.77 18.88
CA PHE A 46 -6.37 29.51 17.77
C PHE A 46 -6.51 30.53 16.64
N LEU A 47 -7.73 30.90 16.28
CA LEU A 47 -7.98 31.95 15.28
C LEU A 47 -7.36 33.29 15.69
N ASN A 48 -7.61 33.70 16.93
CA ASN A 48 -7.08 34.98 17.49
C ASN A 48 -5.54 34.96 17.60
N PHE A 49 -4.94 33.83 17.96
CA PHE A 49 -3.48 33.66 18.01
C PHE A 49 -2.88 33.69 16.60
N SER A 50 -3.52 33.05 15.64
CA SER A 50 -3.10 33.04 14.23
C SER A 50 -3.17 34.43 13.61
N THR A 51 -4.22 35.21 13.96
CA THR A 51 -4.34 36.60 13.50
C THR A 51 -3.23 37.49 14.10
N LYS A 52 -2.85 37.31 15.37
CA LYS A 52 -1.70 38.00 15.96
C LYS A 52 -0.35 37.61 15.36
N GLN A 53 -0.17 36.35 14.98
CA GLN A 53 1.05 35.90 14.25
C GLN A 53 1.08 36.37 12.78
N ALA A 54 -0.09 36.50 12.13
CA ALA A 54 -0.19 37.05 10.77
C ALA A 54 0.28 38.52 10.72
N LEU A 55 0.06 39.30 11.80
CA LEU A 55 0.61 40.65 11.94
C LEU A 55 2.15 40.69 11.99
N ASN A 56 2.82 39.52 12.22
CA ASN A 56 4.27 39.37 12.19
C ASN A 56 4.80 38.74 10.87
N ASN A 57 4.14 38.97 9.73
CA ASN A 57 4.55 38.51 8.38
C ASN A 57 4.68 36.99 8.19
N LYS A 58 4.07 36.13 9.01
CA LYS A 58 3.98 34.68 8.70
C LYS A 58 2.63 34.38 8.03
N ILE A 59 2.70 33.78 6.85
CA ILE A 59 1.52 33.30 6.10
C ILE A 59 0.78 32.27 6.97
N VAL A 60 -0.45 32.57 7.38
CA VAL A 60 -1.30 31.62 8.11
C VAL A 60 -2.08 30.79 7.12
N LEU A 61 -1.59 29.57 6.85
CA LEU A 61 -2.27 28.59 6.00
C LEU A 61 -3.04 27.60 6.86
N THR A 62 -4.23 27.22 6.42
CA THR A 62 -4.94 26.04 6.96
C THR A 62 -4.32 24.76 6.43
N VAL A 63 -4.62 23.62 7.07
CA VAL A 63 -4.20 22.31 6.57
C VAL A 63 -4.81 22.04 5.20
N GLU A 64 -6.08 22.44 4.98
CA GLU A 64 -6.79 22.30 3.70
C GLU A 64 -6.09 23.06 2.56
N GLU A 65 -5.74 24.33 2.81
CA GLU A 65 -5.03 25.16 1.84
C GLU A 65 -3.63 24.60 1.53
N ALA A 66 -2.93 24.12 2.55
CA ALA A 66 -1.62 23.48 2.39
C ALA A 66 -1.72 22.18 1.58
N LEU A 67 -2.74 21.33 1.82
CA LEU A 67 -3.01 20.14 1.02
C LEU A 67 -3.30 20.50 -0.44
N THR A 68 -4.07 21.57 -0.68
CA THR A 68 -4.36 22.07 -2.04
C THR A 68 -3.09 22.51 -2.75
N ARG A 69 -2.21 23.23 -2.07
CA ARG A 69 -0.90 23.62 -2.65
C ARG A 69 -0.02 22.41 -2.93
N TYR A 70 0.04 21.44 -2.01
CA TYR A 70 0.80 20.20 -2.22
C TYR A 70 0.31 19.40 -3.43
N MET A 71 -1.01 19.31 -3.63
CA MET A 71 -1.58 18.68 -4.82
C MET A 71 -1.12 19.36 -6.10
N ASN A 72 -1.10 20.70 -6.12
CA ASN A 72 -0.75 21.50 -7.29
C ASN A 72 0.76 21.58 -7.56
N GLU A 73 1.57 21.64 -6.53
CA GLU A 73 3.01 21.87 -6.65
C GLU A 73 3.84 20.58 -6.67
N VAL A 74 3.32 19.48 -6.07
CA VAL A 74 4.07 18.23 -5.93
C VAL A 74 3.35 17.05 -6.58
N SER A 75 2.09 16.78 -6.15
CA SER A 75 1.44 15.53 -6.51
C SER A 75 1.13 15.44 -8.01
N ARG A 76 0.79 16.55 -8.65
CA ARG A 76 0.46 16.60 -10.10
C ARG A 76 1.59 16.12 -11.01
N TYR A 77 2.83 16.19 -10.57
CA TYR A 77 4.00 15.78 -11.35
C TYR A 77 4.44 14.34 -11.10
N LYS A 78 3.79 13.63 -10.17
CA LYS A 78 4.12 12.23 -9.87
C LYS A 78 3.48 11.26 -10.88
N LYS A 79 4.15 10.17 -11.19
CA LYS A 79 3.57 9.05 -11.99
C LYS A 79 2.23 8.54 -11.42
N THR A 80 2.00 8.70 -10.11
CA THR A 80 0.79 8.28 -9.38
C THR A 80 -0.17 9.43 -9.09
N ALA A 81 -0.03 10.58 -9.76
CA ALA A 81 -0.76 11.82 -9.48
C ALA A 81 -2.26 11.61 -9.21
N LYS A 82 -2.97 10.94 -10.12
CA LYS A 82 -4.42 10.72 -10.00
C LYS A 82 -4.82 10.06 -8.68
N LYS A 83 -4.11 8.99 -8.28
CA LYS A 83 -4.42 8.25 -7.04
C LYS A 83 -4.02 9.02 -5.78
N GLU A 84 -2.90 9.73 -5.82
CA GLU A 84 -2.43 10.54 -4.70
C GLU A 84 -3.34 11.75 -4.47
N ILE A 85 -3.71 12.48 -5.53
CA ILE A 85 -4.64 13.61 -5.45
C ILE A 85 -6.01 13.16 -4.91
N GLN A 86 -6.54 12.01 -5.36
CA GLN A 86 -7.78 11.46 -4.83
C GLN A 86 -7.68 11.19 -3.32
N ARG A 87 -6.55 10.68 -2.85
CA ARG A 87 -6.30 10.42 -1.43
C ARG A 87 -6.16 11.72 -0.63
N LEU A 88 -5.46 12.72 -1.16
CA LEU A 88 -5.32 14.03 -0.50
C LEU A 88 -6.67 14.76 -0.39
N LYS A 89 -7.52 14.69 -1.42
CA LYS A 89 -8.91 15.17 -1.34
C LYS A 89 -9.73 14.43 -0.29
N TYR A 90 -9.53 13.12 -0.14
CA TYR A 90 -10.14 12.37 0.96
C TYR A 90 -9.71 12.92 2.32
N TYR A 91 -8.43 13.29 2.50
CA TYR A 91 -7.97 13.91 3.76
C TYR A 91 -8.59 15.27 3.99
N GLN A 92 -8.73 16.13 2.99
CA GLN A 92 -9.41 17.41 3.12
C GLN A 92 -10.84 17.26 3.67
N ASN A 93 -11.54 16.19 3.30
CA ASN A 93 -12.92 15.95 3.71
C ASN A 93 -13.06 15.14 5.01
N ASN A 94 -12.01 14.48 5.49
CA ASN A 94 -12.13 13.49 6.56
C ASN A 94 -11.15 13.67 7.71
N LEU A 95 -10.11 14.50 7.59
CA LEU A 95 -9.27 14.81 8.72
C LEU A 95 -9.99 15.79 9.66
N PRO A 96 -9.94 15.57 10.98
CA PRO A 96 -10.43 16.55 11.93
C PRO A 96 -9.59 17.83 11.85
N PHE A 97 -10.26 18.97 12.05
CA PHE A 97 -9.61 20.29 12.11
C PHE A 97 -8.76 20.64 10.88
N VAL A 98 -9.19 20.22 9.70
CA VAL A 98 -8.50 20.50 8.43
C VAL A 98 -8.52 22.00 8.08
N ASP A 99 -9.52 22.71 8.56
CA ASP A 99 -9.71 24.17 8.46
C ASP A 99 -8.88 24.97 9.50
N TRP A 100 -8.14 24.28 10.37
CA TRP A 100 -7.29 24.93 11.37
C TRP A 100 -5.94 25.34 10.77
N PRO A 101 -5.28 26.37 11.41
CA PRO A 101 -3.94 26.77 11.02
C PRO A 101 -2.96 25.59 11.05
N LEU A 102 -2.25 25.39 9.96
CA LEU A 102 -1.31 24.30 9.78
C LEU A 102 -0.23 24.26 10.89
N ILE A 103 0.23 25.42 11.34
CA ILE A 103 1.23 25.55 12.42
C ILE A 103 0.75 24.97 13.76
N ASN A 104 -0.56 24.91 13.95
CA ASN A 104 -1.18 24.41 15.18
C ASN A 104 -1.63 22.94 15.06
N TYR A 105 -1.46 22.31 13.90
CA TYR A 105 -1.92 20.95 13.69
C TYR A 105 -1.04 19.94 14.44
N ARG A 106 -1.65 19.10 15.28
CA ARG A 106 -0.96 18.21 16.23
C ARG A 106 -1.20 16.73 15.95
N SER A 107 -0.33 15.88 16.52
CA SER A 107 -0.42 14.43 16.40
C SER A 107 -1.73 13.85 16.95
N GLU A 108 -2.31 14.49 17.98
CA GLU A 108 -3.57 14.06 18.60
C GLU A 108 -4.73 14.06 17.60
N TYR A 109 -4.77 14.99 16.64
CA TYR A 109 -5.84 15.07 15.64
C TYR A 109 -5.73 13.93 14.63
N LEU A 110 -4.51 13.53 14.26
CA LEU A 110 -4.28 12.35 13.46
C LEU A 110 -4.65 11.06 14.21
N LYS A 111 -4.45 11.03 15.52
CA LYS A 111 -4.85 9.88 16.35
C LYS A 111 -6.36 9.78 16.51
N GLN A 112 -7.07 10.93 16.61
CA GLN A 112 -8.53 10.95 16.56
C GLN A 112 -9.05 10.41 15.21
N TRP A 113 -8.47 10.88 14.10
CA TRP A 113 -8.81 10.35 12.78
C TRP A 113 -8.57 8.85 12.67
N GLU A 114 -7.41 8.35 13.12
CA GLU A 114 -7.12 6.90 13.15
C GLU A 114 -8.21 6.14 13.88
N SER A 115 -8.57 6.58 15.08
CA SER A 115 -9.62 5.95 15.89
C SER A 115 -10.97 5.94 15.16
N LEU A 116 -11.36 7.05 14.54
CA LEU A 116 -12.61 7.16 13.79
C LEU A 116 -12.64 6.21 12.59
N VAL A 117 -11.57 6.14 11.79
CA VAL A 117 -11.57 5.32 10.56
C VAL A 117 -11.40 3.83 10.83
N MET A 118 -10.72 3.45 11.91
CA MET A 118 -10.55 2.05 12.30
C MET A 118 -11.78 1.47 13.00
N ASN A 119 -12.55 2.29 13.73
CA ASN A 119 -13.71 1.85 14.51
C ASN A 119 -15.06 2.16 13.85
N ARG A 120 -15.08 2.69 12.62
CA ARG A 120 -16.34 2.95 11.92
C ARG A 120 -17.06 1.64 11.58
N THR A 121 -18.39 1.66 11.69
CA THR A 121 -19.25 0.48 11.46
C THR A 121 -19.18 -0.04 10.03
N ILE A 122 -19.09 0.87 9.04
CA ILE A 122 -19.08 0.51 7.61
C ILE A 122 -17.65 0.65 7.07
N ARG A 123 -17.07 -0.45 6.62
CA ARG A 123 -15.73 -0.54 6.00
C ARG A 123 -14.63 0.09 6.86
N PRO A 124 -14.37 -0.43 8.07
CA PRO A 124 -13.25 0.04 8.89
C PRO A 124 -11.93 -0.08 8.12
N LEU A 125 -11.03 0.89 8.32
CA LEU A 125 -9.70 0.79 7.72
C LEU A 125 -8.84 -0.20 8.51
N SER A 126 -8.10 -1.03 7.76
CA SER A 126 -7.09 -1.90 8.35
C SER A 126 -5.86 -1.10 8.82
N ALA A 127 -5.11 -1.65 9.77
CA ALA A 127 -3.82 -1.08 10.22
C ALA A 127 -2.87 -0.81 9.04
N ALA A 128 -2.80 -1.71 8.05
CA ALA A 128 -1.99 -1.52 6.85
C ALA A 128 -2.44 -0.31 6.02
N SER A 129 -3.75 -0.04 5.95
CA SER A 129 -4.29 1.11 5.23
C SER A 129 -3.95 2.42 5.95
N VAL A 130 -4.12 2.45 7.28
CA VAL A 130 -3.75 3.61 8.13
C VAL A 130 -2.25 3.90 8.03
N LEU A 131 -1.39 2.89 8.08
CA LEU A 131 0.07 3.06 7.91
C LEU A 131 0.43 3.65 6.54
N ARG A 132 -0.29 3.28 5.49
CA ARG A 132 -0.11 3.85 4.15
C ARG A 132 -0.57 5.32 4.10
N ASP A 133 -1.67 5.63 4.77
CA ASP A 133 -2.17 7.00 4.88
C ASP A 133 -1.19 7.87 5.68
N TYR A 134 -0.66 7.38 6.79
CA TYR A 134 0.39 8.07 7.55
C TYR A 134 1.67 8.31 6.73
N SER A 135 2.05 7.37 5.85
CA SER A 135 3.19 7.59 4.95
C SER A 135 2.94 8.74 3.97
N THR A 136 1.71 8.84 3.44
CA THR A 136 1.32 9.94 2.53
C THR A 136 1.26 11.27 3.28
N LEU A 137 0.64 11.29 4.46
CA LEU A 137 0.56 12.49 5.32
C LEU A 137 1.94 12.94 5.81
N SER A 138 2.82 11.99 6.14
CA SER A 138 4.20 12.31 6.54
C SER A 138 4.98 12.97 5.40
N ALA A 139 4.80 12.52 4.16
CA ALA A 139 5.41 13.16 2.99
C ALA A 139 4.89 14.59 2.80
N PHE A 140 3.59 14.81 2.96
CA PHE A 140 2.96 16.15 2.92
C PHE A 140 3.49 17.07 4.03
N PHE A 141 3.48 16.64 5.29
CA PHE A 141 3.97 17.48 6.39
C PHE A 141 5.49 17.72 6.32
N ASN A 142 6.27 16.76 5.81
CA ASN A 142 7.70 16.98 5.56
C ASN A 142 7.94 18.03 4.47
N TRP A 143 7.13 18.06 3.41
CA TRP A 143 7.18 19.14 2.42
C TRP A 143 6.82 20.49 3.05
N CYS A 144 5.76 20.56 3.85
CA CYS A 144 5.42 21.79 4.59
C CYS A 144 6.57 22.27 5.48
N ARG A 145 7.28 21.34 6.13
CA ARG A 145 8.40 21.64 7.04
C ARG A 145 9.67 22.02 6.29
N ARG A 146 10.14 21.13 5.39
CA ARG A 146 11.48 21.22 4.80
C ARG A 146 11.55 22.13 3.59
N ASP A 147 10.56 22.04 2.72
CA ASP A 147 10.56 22.78 1.45
C ASP A 147 9.92 24.16 1.58
N LYS A 148 8.93 24.31 2.48
CA LYS A 148 8.16 25.54 2.65
C LYS A 148 8.47 26.31 3.94
N GLY A 149 8.99 25.66 4.97
CA GLY A 149 9.24 26.29 6.27
C GLY A 149 7.97 26.79 6.98
N TRP A 150 6.80 26.22 6.68
CA TRP A 150 5.53 26.63 7.27
C TRP A 150 5.30 26.09 8.67
N ILE A 151 5.96 24.99 9.01
CA ILE A 151 5.90 24.32 10.30
C ILE A 151 7.29 23.84 10.70
N ASP A 152 7.52 23.71 12.01
CA ASP A 152 8.82 23.27 12.55
C ASP A 152 8.88 21.76 12.82
N PHE A 153 7.74 21.06 12.85
CA PHE A 153 7.64 19.64 13.17
C PHE A 153 6.65 18.93 12.23
N ASN A 154 6.81 17.61 12.11
CA ASN A 154 5.86 16.76 11.37
C ASN A 154 4.97 16.01 12.37
N PRO A 155 3.64 16.23 12.37
CA PRO A 155 2.72 15.59 13.32
C PRO A 155 2.71 14.05 13.26
N VAL A 156 3.14 13.45 12.14
CA VAL A 156 3.16 12.00 11.96
C VAL A 156 4.40 11.34 12.60
N GLU A 157 5.49 12.09 12.82
CA GLU A 157 6.75 11.53 13.34
C GLU A 157 6.60 10.99 14.76
N ASN A 158 5.87 11.70 15.62
CA ASN A 158 5.68 11.36 17.04
C ASN A 158 4.46 10.45 17.30
N LEU A 159 3.80 9.95 16.26
CA LEU A 159 2.66 9.06 16.44
C LEU A 159 3.09 7.64 16.80
N ARG A 160 2.46 7.08 17.84
CA ARG A 160 2.46 5.63 18.04
C ARG A 160 1.58 4.98 16.96
N LYS A 161 2.23 4.49 15.92
CA LYS A 161 1.56 3.88 14.75
C LYS A 161 0.96 2.52 15.09
N PRO A 162 -0.11 2.08 14.40
CA PRO A 162 -0.63 0.72 14.52
C PRO A 162 0.44 -0.33 14.20
N LYS A 163 0.36 -1.52 14.83
CA LYS A 163 1.26 -2.63 14.52
C LYS A 163 1.11 -3.00 13.03
N LYS A 164 2.25 -3.10 12.35
CA LYS A 164 2.26 -3.59 10.97
C LYS A 164 1.74 -5.03 10.96
N PRO A 165 0.79 -5.39 10.08
CA PRO A 165 0.36 -6.78 9.95
C PRO A 165 1.54 -7.64 9.53
N GLU A 166 1.54 -8.88 9.97
CA GLU A 166 2.54 -9.88 9.61
C GLU A 166 2.52 -10.15 8.11
N HIS A 167 3.62 -10.68 7.61
CA HIS A 167 3.71 -11.08 6.21
C HIS A 167 2.71 -12.21 5.96
N ARG A 168 2.05 -12.15 4.83
CA ARG A 168 1.08 -13.16 4.42
C ARG A 168 1.81 -14.34 3.80
N GLU A 169 1.65 -15.54 4.40
CA GLU A 169 2.31 -16.79 3.97
C GLU A 169 1.36 -17.72 3.21
N ARG A 170 0.28 -17.16 2.66
CA ARG A 170 -0.72 -17.95 1.95
C ARG A 170 -0.13 -18.63 0.71
N ARG A 171 -0.35 -19.94 0.62
CA ARG A 171 -0.07 -20.77 -0.55
C ARG A 171 -1.35 -20.95 -1.38
N ILE A 172 -1.21 -21.31 -2.64
CA ILE A 172 -2.34 -21.61 -3.53
C ILE A 172 -2.44 -23.14 -3.61
N GLU A 173 -3.56 -23.68 -3.12
CA GLU A 173 -3.82 -25.11 -3.19
C GLU A 173 -4.22 -25.51 -4.62
N ILE A 174 -3.92 -26.76 -5.00
CA ILE A 174 -4.20 -27.28 -6.35
C ILE A 174 -5.69 -27.21 -6.68
N ASP A 175 -6.55 -27.54 -5.73
CA ASP A 175 -8.01 -27.50 -5.91
C ASP A 175 -8.52 -26.07 -6.13
N GLU A 176 -7.95 -25.08 -5.44
CA GLU A 176 -8.24 -23.67 -5.67
C GLU A 176 -7.82 -23.23 -7.06
N LEU A 177 -6.62 -23.65 -7.48
CA LEU A 177 -6.10 -23.37 -8.81
C LEU A 177 -7.05 -23.92 -9.88
N GLN A 178 -7.44 -25.18 -9.79
CA GLN A 178 -8.34 -25.84 -10.75
C GLN A 178 -9.72 -25.18 -10.77
N SER A 179 -10.30 -24.88 -9.59
CA SER A 179 -11.61 -24.24 -9.45
C SER A 179 -11.62 -22.85 -10.09
N ILE A 180 -10.57 -22.06 -9.90
CA ILE A 180 -10.45 -20.72 -10.51
C ILE A 180 -10.29 -20.83 -12.03
N LEU A 181 -9.43 -21.74 -12.54
CA LEU A 181 -9.24 -21.93 -13.98
C LEU A 181 -10.55 -22.40 -14.66
N THR A 182 -11.29 -23.31 -14.02
CA THR A 182 -12.62 -23.73 -14.48
C THR A 182 -13.61 -22.57 -14.53
N ALA A 183 -13.66 -21.74 -13.46
CA ALA A 183 -14.52 -20.56 -13.41
C ALA A 183 -14.12 -19.50 -14.47
N LEU A 184 -12.83 -19.42 -14.84
CA LEU A 184 -12.33 -18.60 -15.94
C LEU A 184 -12.55 -19.23 -17.31
N LYS A 185 -13.08 -20.46 -17.38
CA LYS A 185 -13.27 -21.25 -18.60
C LYS A 185 -11.97 -21.43 -19.38
N TYR A 186 -10.84 -21.51 -18.66
CA TYR A 186 -9.52 -21.64 -19.26
C TYR A 186 -8.95 -23.05 -19.07
N THR A 187 -8.65 -23.69 -20.16
CA THR A 187 -7.96 -24.98 -20.18
C THR A 187 -6.46 -24.74 -20.37
N PRO A 188 -5.60 -25.12 -19.43
CA PRO A 188 -4.15 -25.00 -19.59
C PRO A 188 -3.66 -25.65 -20.90
N GLY A 189 -2.71 -25.03 -21.58
CA GLY A 189 -2.20 -25.47 -22.87
C GLY A 189 -2.95 -24.96 -24.09
N THR A 190 -4.07 -24.24 -23.93
CA THR A 190 -4.85 -23.67 -25.04
C THR A 190 -4.59 -22.17 -25.21
N VAL A 191 -4.76 -21.68 -26.45
CA VAL A 191 -4.70 -20.24 -26.73
C VAL A 191 -6.01 -19.59 -26.29
N PRO A 192 -5.98 -18.55 -25.41
CA PRO A 192 -7.19 -17.85 -25.01
C PRO A 192 -7.95 -17.23 -26.18
N ASN A 193 -9.26 -17.38 -26.19
CA ASN A 193 -10.18 -16.77 -27.16
C ASN A 193 -11.14 -15.74 -26.52
N SER A 194 -11.02 -15.53 -25.22
CA SER A 194 -11.85 -14.58 -24.47
C SER A 194 -11.06 -13.90 -23.37
N LYS A 195 -11.52 -12.71 -22.91
CA LYS A 195 -10.88 -11.97 -21.81
C LYS A 195 -10.84 -12.76 -20.49
N MET A 196 -11.82 -13.63 -20.25
CA MET A 196 -11.80 -14.50 -19.07
C MET A 196 -10.66 -15.53 -19.15
N GLN A 197 -10.49 -16.14 -20.31
CA GLN A 197 -9.41 -17.09 -20.54
C GLN A 197 -8.03 -16.42 -20.53
N GLU A 198 -7.92 -15.17 -21.04
CA GLU A 198 -6.69 -14.39 -20.88
C GLU A 198 -6.30 -14.23 -19.39
N VAL A 199 -7.29 -14.01 -18.48
CA VAL A 199 -7.00 -13.92 -17.03
C VAL A 199 -6.43 -15.22 -16.50
N GLY A 200 -6.92 -16.37 -16.95
CA GLY A 200 -6.40 -17.70 -16.57
C GLY A 200 -4.93 -17.86 -17.00
N LEU A 201 -4.62 -17.57 -18.27
CA LEU A 201 -3.25 -17.63 -18.77
C LEU A 201 -2.34 -16.63 -18.03
N ILE A 202 -2.78 -15.39 -17.81
CA ILE A 202 -2.02 -14.37 -17.08
C ILE A 202 -1.73 -14.83 -15.64
N TRP A 203 -2.66 -15.52 -15.00
CA TRP A 203 -2.49 -16.02 -13.64
C TRP A 203 -1.45 -17.14 -13.58
N LEU A 204 -1.48 -18.08 -14.55
CA LEU A 204 -0.45 -19.11 -14.68
C LEU A 204 0.94 -18.52 -14.98
N ILE A 205 1.02 -17.54 -15.89
CA ILE A 205 2.27 -16.82 -16.17
C ILE A 205 2.80 -16.13 -14.90
N ALA A 206 1.92 -15.52 -14.08
CA ALA A 206 2.34 -14.88 -12.84
C ALA A 206 2.92 -15.90 -11.84
N MET A 207 2.35 -17.11 -11.76
CA MET A 207 2.89 -18.21 -10.95
C MET A 207 4.19 -18.78 -11.49
N ALA A 208 4.33 -18.89 -12.81
CA ALA A 208 5.54 -19.42 -13.43
C ALA A 208 6.73 -18.46 -13.39
N THR A 209 6.49 -17.14 -13.46
CA THR A 209 7.54 -16.13 -13.63
C THR A 209 7.74 -15.21 -12.43
N GLY A 210 6.78 -15.16 -11.52
CA GLY A 210 6.76 -14.20 -10.43
C GLY A 210 6.59 -12.74 -10.88
N MET A 211 6.30 -12.47 -12.15
CA MET A 211 6.04 -11.11 -12.65
C MET A 211 4.84 -10.47 -11.95
N ARG A 212 4.88 -9.14 -11.77
CA ARG A 212 3.68 -8.43 -11.31
C ARG A 212 2.62 -8.44 -12.42
N SER A 213 1.37 -8.53 -12.03
CA SER A 213 0.28 -8.60 -13.01
C SER A 213 0.27 -7.46 -14.02
N GLY A 214 0.55 -6.23 -13.58
CA GLY A 214 0.67 -5.07 -14.48
C GLY A 214 1.88 -5.16 -15.42
N GLU A 215 2.95 -5.87 -15.03
CA GLU A 215 4.10 -6.13 -15.91
C GLU A 215 3.73 -7.12 -17.00
N ILE A 216 2.84 -8.08 -16.75
CA ILE A 216 2.34 -9.06 -17.71
C ILE A 216 1.32 -8.40 -18.65
N VAL A 217 0.23 -7.85 -18.08
CA VAL A 217 -0.90 -7.28 -18.84
C VAL A 217 -0.46 -6.18 -19.80
N ASN A 218 0.50 -5.34 -19.37
CA ASN A 218 0.95 -4.21 -20.18
C ASN A 218 2.19 -4.50 -21.03
N ARG A 219 2.56 -5.77 -21.21
CA ARG A 219 3.76 -6.13 -21.96
C ARG A 219 3.55 -5.94 -23.47
N PRO A 220 4.36 -5.12 -24.16
CA PRO A 220 4.37 -5.10 -25.61
C PRO A 220 5.03 -6.34 -26.17
N LEU A 221 4.61 -6.76 -27.35
CA LEU A 221 5.17 -7.93 -28.02
C LEU A 221 6.68 -7.79 -28.28
N SER A 222 7.16 -6.59 -28.56
CA SER A 222 8.59 -6.28 -28.79
C SER A 222 9.50 -6.55 -27.59
N ASP A 223 8.94 -6.79 -26.39
CA ASP A 223 9.69 -7.12 -25.18
C ASP A 223 9.67 -8.63 -24.87
N VAL A 224 9.05 -9.44 -25.73
CA VAL A 224 8.94 -10.90 -25.56
C VAL A 224 9.95 -11.59 -26.47
N PHE A 225 10.96 -12.19 -25.88
CA PHE A 225 12.06 -12.87 -26.62
C PHE A 225 11.99 -14.38 -26.38
N ILE A 226 11.08 -15.05 -27.10
CA ILE A 226 10.83 -16.50 -26.93
C ILE A 226 12.09 -17.34 -27.20
N GLU A 227 12.79 -17.12 -28.33
CA GLU A 227 14.00 -17.86 -28.68
C GLU A 227 15.15 -17.65 -27.68
N LYS A 228 15.24 -16.46 -27.09
CA LYS A 228 16.24 -16.12 -26.06
C LYS A 228 15.77 -16.43 -24.64
N ARG A 229 14.56 -16.94 -24.50
CA ARG A 229 13.95 -17.37 -23.22
C ARG A 229 13.94 -16.31 -22.15
N PHE A 230 13.54 -15.07 -22.47
CA PHE A 230 13.33 -14.02 -21.49
C PHE A 230 12.27 -12.99 -21.91
N ILE A 231 11.71 -12.30 -20.91
CA ILE A 231 10.85 -11.14 -21.07
C ILE A 231 11.62 -9.91 -20.56
N ARG A 232 11.73 -8.89 -21.41
CA ARG A 232 12.37 -7.62 -21.02
C ARG A 232 11.39 -6.72 -20.28
N LEU A 233 11.81 -6.20 -19.14
CA LEU A 233 11.10 -5.20 -18.33
C LEU A 233 11.94 -3.93 -18.25
N PRO A 234 11.83 -3.01 -19.23
CA PRO A 234 12.71 -1.84 -19.32
C PRO A 234 12.44 -0.81 -18.22
N ASP A 235 11.21 -0.66 -17.75
CA ASP A 235 10.82 0.26 -16.68
C ASP A 235 9.90 -0.43 -15.69
N THR A 236 10.37 -0.66 -14.47
CA THR A 236 9.56 -1.25 -13.41
C THR A 236 9.08 -0.18 -12.45
N LYS A 237 8.03 -0.49 -11.67
CA LYS A 237 7.51 0.39 -10.62
C LYS A 237 8.60 0.90 -9.65
N ASN A 238 9.70 0.17 -9.52
CA ASN A 238 10.84 0.49 -8.66
C ASN A 238 11.99 1.18 -9.41
N GLY A 239 11.83 1.50 -10.70
CA GLY A 239 12.83 2.22 -11.51
C GLY A 239 14.06 1.39 -11.91
N SER A 240 14.00 0.06 -11.86
CA SER A 240 15.06 -0.83 -12.34
C SER A 240 14.57 -1.67 -13.52
N SER A 241 15.34 -1.67 -14.61
CA SER A 241 15.13 -2.62 -15.72
C SER A 241 15.58 -4.03 -15.30
N ARG A 242 14.91 -5.06 -15.84
CA ARG A 242 15.35 -6.44 -15.67
C ARG A 242 14.84 -7.33 -16.80
N ASN A 243 15.53 -8.42 -17.02
CA ASN A 243 15.06 -9.55 -17.83
C ASN A 243 14.51 -10.63 -16.89
N VAL A 244 13.34 -11.15 -17.21
CA VAL A 244 12.72 -12.29 -16.50
C VAL A 244 13.00 -13.53 -17.32
N PRO A 245 13.80 -14.50 -16.81
CA PRO A 245 14.08 -15.73 -17.52
C PRO A 245 12.82 -16.60 -17.59
N LEU A 246 12.71 -17.39 -18.65
CA LEU A 246 11.63 -18.34 -18.90
C LEU A 246 12.16 -19.76 -18.79
N ASP A 247 11.73 -20.51 -17.78
CA ASP A 247 11.86 -21.97 -17.75
C ASP A 247 10.92 -22.59 -18.80
N ASP A 248 10.95 -23.91 -18.96
CA ASP A 248 10.17 -24.60 -20.02
C ASP A 248 8.67 -24.35 -19.87
N PHE A 249 8.16 -24.32 -18.64
CA PHE A 249 6.75 -24.08 -18.40
C PHE A 249 6.36 -22.61 -18.72
N ALA A 250 7.12 -21.65 -18.23
CA ALA A 250 6.90 -20.22 -18.53
C ALA A 250 7.02 -19.95 -20.05
N LEU A 251 7.98 -20.61 -20.72
CA LEU A 251 8.16 -20.51 -22.18
C LEU A 251 6.91 -20.98 -22.93
N GLN A 252 6.35 -22.14 -22.55
CA GLN A 252 5.10 -22.63 -23.13
C GLN A 252 3.95 -21.65 -22.96
N LEU A 253 3.76 -21.11 -21.76
CA LEU A 253 2.69 -20.14 -21.48
C LEU A 253 2.85 -18.86 -22.31
N TRP A 254 4.06 -18.32 -22.43
CA TRP A 254 4.30 -17.13 -23.25
C TRP A 254 4.17 -17.42 -24.75
N THR A 255 4.51 -18.64 -25.21
CA THR A 255 4.27 -19.06 -26.58
C THR A 255 2.77 -19.10 -26.91
N LEU A 256 1.93 -19.51 -25.98
CA LEU A 256 0.46 -19.38 -26.13
C LEU A 256 0.01 -17.94 -26.13
N ALA A 257 0.57 -17.10 -25.24
CA ALA A 257 0.19 -15.69 -25.10
C ALA A 257 0.44 -14.90 -26.40
N ILE A 258 1.56 -15.12 -27.09
CA ILE A 258 1.86 -14.40 -28.33
C ILE A 258 0.95 -14.78 -29.50
N LYS A 259 0.23 -15.92 -29.41
CA LYS A 259 -0.75 -16.39 -30.41
C LYS A 259 -2.16 -15.79 -30.23
N ILE A 260 -2.42 -15.04 -29.15
CA ILE A 260 -3.71 -14.38 -28.92
C ILE A 260 -4.01 -13.39 -30.05
N ASP A 261 -5.23 -13.39 -30.57
CA ASP A 261 -5.69 -12.38 -31.53
C ASP A 261 -5.81 -11.00 -30.86
N ARG A 262 -4.88 -10.13 -31.20
CA ARG A 262 -4.71 -8.81 -30.57
C ARG A 262 -5.39 -7.66 -31.30
N LYS A 263 -5.98 -7.91 -32.47
CA LYS A 263 -6.64 -6.86 -33.28
C LYS A 263 -5.76 -5.60 -33.44
N ASN A 264 -4.49 -5.78 -33.83
CA ASN A 264 -3.47 -4.71 -33.98
C ASN A 264 -2.98 -4.03 -32.70
N SER A 265 -3.32 -4.53 -31.51
CA SER A 265 -2.72 -4.03 -30.26
C SER A 265 -1.21 -4.33 -30.22
N PRO A 266 -0.36 -3.37 -29.80
CA PRO A 266 1.06 -3.64 -29.59
C PRO A 266 1.32 -4.53 -28.37
N LYS A 267 0.34 -4.67 -27.45
CA LYS A 267 0.45 -5.50 -26.25
C LYS A 267 0.13 -6.95 -26.55
N VAL A 268 0.73 -7.85 -25.77
CA VAL A 268 0.46 -9.29 -25.86
C VAL A 268 -0.98 -9.61 -25.45
N PHE A 269 -1.48 -8.98 -24.39
CA PHE A 269 -2.82 -9.18 -23.86
C PHE A 269 -3.77 -8.05 -24.23
N THR A 270 -5.04 -8.37 -24.44
CA THR A 270 -6.09 -7.41 -24.83
C THR A 270 -6.82 -6.81 -23.62
N ILE A 271 -6.58 -7.38 -22.44
CA ILE A 271 -7.26 -6.99 -21.19
C ILE A 271 -6.52 -5.86 -20.48
N SER A 272 -7.26 -5.01 -19.75
CA SER A 272 -6.69 -4.00 -18.83
C SER A 272 -6.52 -4.55 -17.41
N ASP A 273 -5.67 -3.90 -16.59
CA ASP A 273 -5.50 -4.25 -15.17
C ASP A 273 -6.83 -4.24 -14.41
N GLY A 274 -7.68 -3.24 -14.63
CA GLY A 274 -8.98 -3.14 -13.96
C GLY A 274 -9.95 -4.24 -14.37
N SER A 275 -9.94 -4.60 -15.66
CA SER A 275 -10.78 -5.69 -16.18
C SER A 275 -10.28 -7.05 -15.64
N ARG A 276 -8.95 -7.28 -15.59
CA ARG A 276 -8.35 -8.48 -14.99
C ARG A 276 -8.78 -8.64 -13.52
N ASP A 277 -8.67 -7.58 -12.70
CA ASP A 277 -9.08 -7.62 -11.28
C ASP A 277 -10.57 -7.97 -11.14
N THR A 278 -11.40 -7.37 -11.99
CA THR A 278 -12.86 -7.60 -11.96
C THR A 278 -13.22 -9.03 -12.35
N LEU A 279 -12.60 -9.55 -13.41
CA LEU A 279 -12.87 -10.92 -13.88
C LEU A 279 -12.31 -11.96 -12.91
N PHE A 280 -11.15 -11.75 -12.33
CA PHE A 280 -10.61 -12.65 -11.31
C PHE A 280 -11.50 -12.71 -10.06
N ARG A 281 -12.01 -11.57 -9.57
CA ARG A 281 -12.98 -11.56 -8.46
C ARG A 281 -14.27 -12.29 -8.79
N LYS A 282 -14.79 -12.15 -10.02
CA LYS A 282 -15.96 -12.89 -10.48
C LYS A 282 -15.70 -14.40 -10.52
N ALA A 283 -14.53 -14.80 -11.04
CA ALA A 283 -14.11 -16.20 -11.09
C ALA A 283 -13.97 -16.79 -9.68
N ARG A 284 -13.33 -16.05 -8.75
CA ARG A 284 -13.21 -16.47 -7.35
C ARG A 284 -14.57 -16.71 -6.69
N LYS A 285 -15.54 -15.82 -6.95
CA LYS A 285 -16.91 -16.01 -6.46
C LYS A 285 -17.58 -17.23 -7.10
N ALA A 286 -17.45 -17.39 -8.42
CA ALA A 286 -18.03 -18.54 -9.14
C ALA A 286 -17.39 -19.88 -8.74
N ALA A 287 -16.13 -19.87 -8.29
CA ALA A 287 -15.42 -21.02 -7.74
C ALA A 287 -15.79 -21.32 -6.25
N GLY A 288 -16.74 -20.59 -5.64
CA GLY A 288 -17.09 -20.76 -4.23
C GLY A 288 -16.03 -20.25 -3.24
N LEU A 289 -15.08 -19.43 -3.73
CA LEU A 289 -13.94 -18.90 -2.95
C LEU A 289 -14.13 -17.43 -2.54
N GLU A 290 -15.36 -16.91 -2.49
CA GLU A 290 -15.61 -15.51 -2.15
C GLU A 290 -15.20 -15.15 -0.72
N ASN A 291 -15.29 -16.10 0.21
CA ASN A 291 -14.89 -15.93 1.60
C ASN A 291 -13.41 -16.27 1.84
N SER A 292 -12.73 -16.83 0.81
CA SER A 292 -11.29 -17.04 0.89
C SER A 292 -10.57 -15.71 0.79
N ASP A 293 -9.40 -15.65 1.39
CA ASP A 293 -8.54 -14.49 1.28
C ASP A 293 -7.69 -14.47 0.00
N LEU A 294 -7.90 -15.42 -0.94
CA LEU A 294 -7.19 -15.54 -2.20
C LEU A 294 -7.28 -14.28 -3.04
N THR A 295 -6.13 -13.76 -3.45
CA THR A 295 -6.01 -12.63 -4.38
C THR A 295 -5.20 -13.01 -5.60
N PHE A 296 -5.32 -12.24 -6.69
CA PHE A 296 -4.46 -12.45 -7.86
C PHE A 296 -2.97 -12.35 -7.52
N HIS A 297 -2.61 -11.51 -6.56
CA HIS A 297 -1.20 -11.28 -6.20
C HIS A 297 -0.55 -12.47 -5.48
N ASP A 298 -1.35 -13.37 -4.92
CA ASP A 298 -0.83 -14.60 -4.29
C ASP A 298 -0.14 -15.51 -5.29
N SER A 299 -0.45 -15.40 -6.61
CA SER A 299 0.34 -16.06 -7.67
C SER A 299 1.82 -15.71 -7.64
N ARG A 300 2.14 -14.43 -7.32
CA ARG A 300 3.53 -14.02 -7.20
C ARG A 300 4.17 -14.49 -5.89
N HIS A 301 3.40 -14.59 -4.81
CA HIS A 301 3.86 -15.18 -3.56
C HIS A 301 4.14 -16.68 -3.76
N GLU A 302 3.25 -17.38 -4.47
CA GLU A 302 3.43 -18.79 -4.83
C GLU A 302 4.70 -19.00 -5.66
N ALA A 303 4.88 -18.19 -6.74
CA ALA A 303 6.11 -18.20 -7.53
C ALA A 303 7.37 -18.01 -6.69
N ALA A 304 7.36 -17.06 -5.76
CA ALA A 304 8.50 -16.79 -4.90
C ALA A 304 8.82 -17.98 -3.98
N SER A 305 7.79 -18.59 -3.38
CA SER A 305 7.95 -19.78 -2.54
C SER A 305 8.48 -20.99 -3.33
N LEU A 306 7.97 -21.22 -4.56
CA LEU A 306 8.43 -22.33 -5.41
C LEU A 306 9.86 -22.11 -5.91
N MET A 307 10.21 -20.89 -6.30
CA MET A 307 11.56 -20.57 -6.77
C MET A 307 12.58 -20.56 -5.63
N ALA A 308 12.22 -20.12 -4.42
CA ALA A 308 13.11 -20.13 -3.27
C ALA A 308 13.60 -21.54 -2.89
N ARG A 309 12.77 -22.57 -3.14
CA ARG A 309 13.16 -23.98 -2.93
C ARG A 309 14.18 -24.49 -3.94
N ARG A 310 14.22 -23.90 -5.16
CA ARG A 310 15.12 -24.31 -6.24
C ARG A 310 16.37 -23.43 -6.32
N ILE A 311 16.24 -22.16 -5.96
CA ILE A 311 17.30 -21.17 -6.06
C ILE A 311 17.78 -20.86 -4.64
N LYS A 312 18.89 -21.49 -4.26
CA LYS A 312 19.47 -21.37 -2.90
C LYS A 312 20.12 -20.00 -2.63
N ASN A 313 20.19 -19.11 -3.61
CA ASN A 313 20.79 -17.78 -3.48
C ASN A 313 19.71 -16.67 -3.47
N ALA A 314 19.55 -16.01 -2.31
CA ALA A 314 18.57 -14.94 -2.13
C ALA A 314 18.80 -13.72 -3.06
N LEU A 315 20.04 -13.42 -3.45
CA LEU A 315 20.35 -12.33 -4.38
C LEU A 315 19.91 -12.66 -5.80
N THR A 316 20.00 -13.92 -6.21
CA THR A 316 19.46 -14.38 -7.50
C THR A 316 17.94 -14.25 -7.54
N LEU A 317 17.25 -14.62 -6.47
CA LEU A 317 15.81 -14.36 -6.31
C LEU A 317 15.49 -12.86 -6.41
N CYS A 318 16.24 -12.01 -5.72
CA CYS A 318 16.06 -10.57 -5.81
C CYS A 318 16.17 -10.06 -7.25
N LYS A 319 17.13 -10.58 -8.02
CA LYS A 319 17.34 -10.20 -9.42
C LYS A 319 16.13 -10.61 -10.30
N ILE A 320 15.63 -11.84 -10.13
CA ILE A 320 14.46 -12.34 -10.89
C ILE A 320 13.20 -11.53 -10.55
N PHE A 321 12.92 -11.33 -9.27
CA PHE A 321 11.71 -10.63 -8.80
C PHE A 321 11.82 -9.11 -8.88
N GLY A 322 13.02 -8.55 -9.09
CA GLY A 322 13.26 -7.10 -9.06
C GLY A 322 13.06 -6.51 -7.67
N TRP A 323 13.51 -7.21 -6.63
CA TRP A 323 13.57 -6.72 -5.26
C TRP A 323 14.87 -5.99 -5.02
N LYS A 324 14.80 -4.78 -4.44
CA LYS A 324 15.97 -3.98 -4.08
C LYS A 324 16.52 -4.34 -2.69
N ASP A 325 15.64 -4.81 -1.80
CA ASP A 325 15.98 -5.18 -0.43
C ASP A 325 15.99 -6.72 -0.34
N PRO A 326 17.15 -7.33 -0.02
CA PRO A 326 17.26 -8.78 0.18
C PRO A 326 16.33 -9.34 1.25
N LYS A 327 15.91 -8.54 2.22
CA LYS A 327 14.91 -8.92 3.22
C LYS A 327 13.60 -9.40 2.60
N GLN A 328 13.27 -8.95 1.38
CA GLN A 328 12.08 -9.42 0.66
C GLN A 328 12.24 -10.86 0.15
N ALA A 329 13.45 -11.28 -0.19
CA ALA A 329 13.73 -12.66 -0.58
C ALA A 329 13.79 -13.58 0.64
N LEU A 330 14.37 -13.11 1.75
CA LEU A 330 14.50 -13.90 2.99
C LEU A 330 13.15 -14.34 3.56
N ILE A 331 12.05 -13.65 3.26
CA ILE A 331 10.70 -14.07 3.65
C ILE A 331 10.36 -15.45 3.06
N TYR A 332 10.87 -15.77 1.87
CA TYR A 332 10.59 -17.01 1.14
C TYR A 332 11.73 -18.05 1.28
N TYR A 333 12.89 -17.61 1.75
CA TYR A 333 14.05 -18.45 1.94
C TYR A 333 14.12 -18.84 3.43
N ASN A 334 13.49 -19.95 3.73
CA ASN A 334 13.45 -20.53 5.08
C ASN A 334 13.84 -22.01 4.98
N PRO A 335 15.17 -22.32 4.83
CA PRO A 335 15.63 -23.69 4.68
C PRO A 335 15.39 -24.47 5.97
N THR A 336 15.08 -25.75 5.83
CA THR A 336 15.01 -26.68 6.95
C THR A 336 16.41 -27.02 7.47
N ASN A 337 16.51 -27.55 8.68
CA ASN A 337 17.81 -28.00 9.22
C ASN A 337 18.46 -29.05 8.31
N ASP A 338 17.68 -29.93 7.68
CA ASP A 338 18.20 -30.94 6.78
C ASP A 338 18.78 -30.34 5.52
N GLU A 339 18.08 -29.34 4.92
CA GLU A 339 18.60 -28.58 3.77
C GLU A 339 19.90 -27.82 4.12
N ILE A 340 19.98 -27.26 5.33
CA ILE A 340 21.20 -26.59 5.80
C ILE A 340 22.34 -27.62 5.98
N LEU A 341 22.06 -28.80 6.53
CA LEU A 341 23.04 -29.87 6.69
C LEU A 341 23.53 -30.37 5.35
N GLU A 342 22.65 -30.55 4.36
CA GLU A 342 23.04 -30.90 3.01
C GLU A 342 24.00 -29.87 2.40
N GLU A 343 23.71 -28.59 2.55
CA GLU A 343 24.60 -27.50 2.09
C GLU A 343 25.96 -27.50 2.79
N LEU A 344 25.99 -27.76 4.08
CA LEU A 344 27.24 -27.86 4.86
C LEU A 344 28.08 -29.09 4.45
N ASN A 345 27.45 -30.21 4.17
CA ASN A 345 28.13 -31.47 3.80
C ASN A 345 28.76 -31.43 2.38
N ILE A 346 28.38 -30.46 1.55
CA ILE A 346 29.02 -30.24 0.23
C ILE A 346 30.43 -29.59 0.36
N SER A 347 30.83 -29.17 1.58
CA SER A 347 32.15 -28.59 1.84
C SER A 347 33.24 -29.67 1.99
N PRO A 348 34.02 -29.98 0.97
CA PRO A 348 34.89 -31.19 0.95
C PRO A 348 36.22 -31.06 1.65
N GLY A 349 36.43 -29.99 2.41
CA GLY A 349 37.80 -29.67 2.85
C GLY A 349 38.25 -30.28 4.17
N LEU A 350 37.43 -30.18 5.21
CA LEU A 350 37.87 -30.48 6.60
C LEU A 350 37.64 -31.95 7.00
N SER A 351 36.67 -32.62 6.42
CA SER A 351 36.38 -34.04 6.70
C SER A 351 37.54 -34.99 6.27
N ARG A 352 38.38 -34.53 5.32
CA ARG A 352 39.59 -35.27 4.90
C ARG A 352 40.76 -35.18 5.89
N LEU A 353 40.68 -34.31 6.88
CA LEU A 353 41.72 -34.16 7.89
C LEU A 353 41.53 -35.11 9.09
N ILE A 354 40.37 -35.76 9.17
CA ILE A 354 40.01 -36.62 10.30
C ILE A 354 39.85 -38.09 9.85
N ALA A 355 39.98 -38.38 8.54
CA ALA A 355 40.05 -39.72 7.95
C ALA A 355 41.49 -40.16 7.75
#